data_f7a334760f9cbfb629e090658e6df5b7
#
_entry.id   f7a334760f9cbfb629e090658e6df5b7
#
_cell.length_a   1.000
_cell.length_b   1.000
_cell.length_c   1.000
_cell.angle_alpha   90.00
_cell.angle_beta   90.00
_cell.angle_gamma   90.00
#
_symmetry.space_group_name_H-M   'P 1'
#
loop_
_entity.id
_entity.type
_entity.pdbx_description
1 polymer ?
#
loop_
_entity_poly.entity_id
_entity_poly.type
_entity_poly.pdbx_seq_one_letter_code
_entity_poly.pdbx_strand_id
1 'polypeptide(L)'
;MDVLYKGVAFNGKISVTVIEATEMVNQAIKIHKLSPLAAAALGRTLIAGAFMCSTLKNEDDRLSITLKGDGVGGSIVVAGNSKLEMRGSIDEPQCELPLKPDGKLDVGGCVGKGRMTVVKNMGLKEPYTGSCRIESGEIAEDFARYYTFSEQQPTGMALGVKIGVDYNCVGA
;
A
#
# COMPACT_ATOMS: atom_id res chain seq x y z
N MET A 1 -12.09 14.48 2.89
CA MET A 1 -12.72 13.43 2.03
C MET A 1 -11.65 12.92 1.10
N ASP A 2 -11.39 11.62 1.15
CA ASP A 2 -10.40 10.98 0.28
C ASP A 2 -10.92 10.93 -1.17
N VAL A 3 -10.03 11.06 -2.13
CA VAL A 3 -10.38 11.10 -3.55
C VAL A 3 -9.41 10.31 -4.39
N LEU A 4 -9.92 9.73 -5.48
CA LEU A 4 -9.13 9.05 -6.50
C LEU A 4 -9.45 9.64 -7.86
N TYR A 5 -8.42 10.13 -8.54
CA TYR A 5 -8.49 10.65 -9.90
C TYR A 5 -7.83 9.68 -10.87
N LYS A 6 -8.48 9.46 -12.01
CA LYS A 6 -7.92 8.71 -13.12
C LYS A 6 -7.87 9.59 -14.35
N GLY A 7 -6.80 9.51 -15.09
CA GLY A 7 -6.60 10.22 -16.34
C GLY A 7 -5.78 9.41 -17.32
N VAL A 8 -5.73 9.88 -18.56
CA VAL A 8 -4.89 9.32 -19.61
C VAL A 8 -4.04 10.42 -20.22
N ALA A 9 -2.83 10.08 -20.60
CA ALA A 9 -1.88 11.00 -21.22
C ALA A 9 -1.29 10.37 -22.49
N PHE A 10 -0.62 11.19 -23.29
CA PHE A 10 0.06 10.78 -24.53
C PHE A 10 -0.85 9.97 -25.47
N ASN A 11 -2.03 10.50 -25.79
CA ASN A 11 -3.02 9.87 -26.66
C ASN A 11 -3.43 8.46 -26.19
N GLY A 12 -3.64 8.29 -24.87
CA GLY A 12 -4.09 7.02 -24.30
C GLY A 12 -2.98 6.00 -24.03
N LYS A 13 -1.72 6.35 -24.25
CA LYS A 13 -0.58 5.43 -24.03
C LYS A 13 -0.19 5.29 -22.56
N ILE A 14 -0.53 6.29 -21.72
CA ILE A 14 -0.21 6.30 -20.29
C ILE A 14 -1.51 6.51 -19.51
N SER A 15 -1.77 5.62 -18.55
CA SER A 15 -2.81 5.80 -17.54
C SER A 15 -2.18 6.41 -16.29
N VAL A 16 -2.80 7.42 -15.73
CA VAL A 16 -2.36 8.09 -14.50
C VAL A 16 -3.45 7.96 -13.45
N THR A 17 -3.08 7.57 -12.25
CA THR A 17 -3.96 7.56 -11.09
C THR A 17 -3.32 8.36 -9.96
N VAL A 18 -4.10 9.26 -9.37
CA VAL A 18 -3.69 10.05 -8.21
C VAL A 18 -4.69 9.78 -7.09
N ILE A 19 -4.18 9.47 -5.90
CA ILE A 19 -5.01 9.16 -4.73
C ILE A 19 -4.60 10.12 -3.60
N GLU A 20 -5.57 10.78 -3.02
CA GLU A 20 -5.48 11.46 -1.73
C GLU A 20 -6.25 10.61 -0.72
N ALA A 21 -5.59 10.20 0.37
CA ALA A 21 -6.06 9.18 1.29
C ALA A 21 -5.80 9.52 2.77
N THR A 22 -5.72 10.79 3.09
CA THR A 22 -5.40 11.27 4.45
C THR A 22 -6.41 10.77 5.48
N GLU A 23 -7.70 10.75 5.16
CA GLU A 23 -8.73 10.26 6.08
C GLU A 23 -8.63 8.75 6.31
N MET A 24 -8.39 7.96 5.26
CA MET A 24 -8.21 6.51 5.37
C MET A 24 -7.02 6.17 6.29
N VAL A 25 -5.91 6.87 6.13
CA VAL A 25 -4.73 6.67 6.98
C VAL A 25 -5.03 7.07 8.43
N ASN A 26 -5.71 8.21 8.66
CA ASN A 26 -6.11 8.63 9.99
C ASN A 26 -7.09 7.65 10.67
N GLN A 27 -8.00 7.05 9.91
CA GLN A 27 -8.87 6.00 10.44
C GLN A 27 -8.06 4.77 10.87
N ALA A 28 -7.08 4.34 10.07
CA ALA A 28 -6.20 3.24 10.44
C ALA A 28 -5.38 3.55 11.71
N ILE A 29 -4.82 4.76 11.82
CA ILE A 29 -4.12 5.23 13.03
C ILE A 29 -5.01 5.11 14.25
N LYS A 30 -6.23 5.61 14.16
CA LYS A 30 -7.20 5.61 15.28
C LYS A 30 -7.61 4.20 15.69
N ILE A 31 -7.92 3.33 14.72
CA ILE A 31 -8.40 1.97 14.96
C ILE A 31 -7.31 1.11 15.59
N HIS A 32 -6.11 1.15 15.03
CA HIS A 32 -4.99 0.28 15.42
C HIS A 32 -4.03 0.93 16.41
N LYS A 33 -4.23 2.21 16.74
CA LYS A 33 -3.33 3.02 17.60
C LYS A 33 -1.89 2.98 17.09
N LEU A 34 -1.72 3.26 15.80
CA LEU A 34 -0.44 3.11 15.11
C LEU A 34 0.60 4.12 15.60
N SER A 35 1.85 3.65 15.77
CA SER A 35 3.00 4.55 15.85
C SER A 35 3.19 5.30 14.52
N PRO A 36 3.94 6.41 14.49
CA PRO A 36 4.25 7.12 13.25
C PRO A 36 4.85 6.23 12.16
N LEU A 37 5.75 5.33 12.53
CA LEU A 37 6.39 4.42 11.60
C LEU A 37 5.41 3.38 11.04
N ALA A 38 4.64 2.73 11.92
CA ALA A 38 3.61 1.78 11.51
C ALA A 38 2.53 2.45 10.64
N ALA A 39 2.14 3.69 10.96
CA ALA A 39 1.18 4.48 10.19
C ALA A 39 1.70 4.78 8.78
N ALA A 40 2.98 5.11 8.63
CA ALA A 40 3.58 5.33 7.33
C ALA A 40 3.63 4.03 6.50
N ALA A 41 4.02 2.91 7.11
CA ALA A 41 4.11 1.62 6.41
C ALA A 41 2.73 1.09 6.00
N LEU A 42 1.78 1.02 6.94
CA LEU A 42 0.42 0.56 6.64
C LEU A 42 -0.30 1.53 5.70
N GLY A 43 -0.16 2.83 5.89
CA GLY A 43 -0.77 3.86 5.04
C GLY A 43 -0.31 3.76 3.59
N ARG A 44 0.99 3.66 3.32
CA ARG A 44 1.50 3.44 1.96
C ARG A 44 0.94 2.15 1.35
N THR A 45 0.84 1.08 2.13
CA THR A 45 0.30 -0.20 1.64
C THR A 45 -1.20 -0.10 1.33
N LEU A 46 -1.97 0.62 2.15
CA LEU A 46 -3.39 0.90 1.92
C LEU A 46 -3.61 1.70 0.63
N ILE A 47 -2.81 2.73 0.39
CA ILE A 47 -2.89 3.56 -0.83
C ILE A 47 -2.56 2.73 -2.07
N ALA A 48 -1.48 1.94 -2.03
CA ALA A 48 -1.12 1.04 -3.12
C ALA A 48 -2.21 -0.02 -3.37
N GLY A 49 -2.82 -0.55 -2.29
CA GLY A 49 -3.95 -1.45 -2.36
C GLY A 49 -5.19 -0.80 -2.99
N ALA A 50 -5.50 0.45 -2.63
CA ALA A 50 -6.59 1.21 -3.22
C ALA A 50 -6.38 1.42 -4.73
N PHE A 51 -5.15 1.74 -5.15
CA PHE A 51 -4.81 1.78 -6.57
C PHE A 51 -5.11 0.45 -7.26
N MET A 52 -4.66 -0.67 -6.70
CA MET A 52 -4.92 -2.00 -7.28
C MET A 52 -6.42 -2.32 -7.30
N CYS A 53 -7.16 -2.05 -6.23
CA CYS A 53 -8.61 -2.23 -6.16
C CYS A 53 -9.35 -1.39 -7.20
N SER A 54 -8.86 -0.20 -7.52
CA SER A 54 -9.45 0.68 -8.53
C SER A 54 -9.38 0.12 -9.96
N THR A 55 -8.59 -0.94 -10.18
CA THR A 55 -8.48 -1.65 -11.47
C THR A 55 -9.39 -2.87 -11.57
N LEU A 56 -10.03 -3.28 -10.48
CA LEU A 56 -11.01 -4.35 -10.46
C LEU A 56 -12.24 -3.98 -11.28
N LYS A 57 -12.83 -4.96 -11.97
CA LYS A 57 -13.87 -4.69 -12.96
C LYS A 57 -15.28 -4.98 -12.45
N ASN A 58 -15.43 -5.97 -11.57
CA ASN A 58 -16.74 -6.41 -11.10
C ASN A 58 -16.95 -6.01 -9.64
N GLU A 59 -18.21 -5.79 -9.26
CA GLU A 59 -18.55 -5.39 -7.87
C GLU A 59 -18.15 -6.41 -6.83
N ASP A 60 -18.15 -7.69 -7.20
CA ASP A 60 -17.80 -8.79 -6.30
C ASP A 60 -16.31 -9.11 -6.27
N ASP A 61 -15.51 -8.45 -7.12
CA ASP A 61 -14.07 -8.64 -7.12
C ASP A 61 -13.46 -8.17 -5.80
N ARG A 62 -12.55 -8.98 -5.27
CA ARG A 62 -11.84 -8.72 -4.02
C ARG A 62 -10.33 -8.89 -4.24
N LEU A 63 -9.58 -8.11 -3.50
CA LEU A 63 -8.13 -8.16 -3.55
C LEU A 63 -7.57 -8.16 -2.15
N SER A 64 -6.52 -8.95 -1.92
CA SER A 64 -5.71 -8.88 -0.72
C SER A 64 -4.24 -8.85 -1.06
N ILE A 65 -3.48 -8.11 -0.25
CA ILE A 65 -2.03 -7.94 -0.38
C ILE A 65 -1.43 -8.28 0.97
N THR A 66 -0.41 -9.12 0.96
CA THR A 66 0.38 -9.44 2.15
C THR A 66 1.83 -9.08 1.89
N LEU A 67 2.38 -8.19 2.70
CA LEU A 67 3.81 -7.93 2.79
C LEU A 67 4.33 -8.72 3.99
N LYS A 68 5.12 -9.75 3.74
CA LYS A 68 5.78 -10.54 4.80
C LYS A 68 7.28 -10.31 4.71
N GLY A 69 7.75 -9.34 5.49
CA GLY A 69 9.16 -8.99 5.59
C GLY A 69 9.78 -9.38 6.92
N ASP A 70 11.07 -9.17 7.04
CA ASP A 70 11.88 -9.43 8.25
C ASP A 70 12.11 -8.15 9.08
N GLY A 71 11.43 -7.06 8.75
CA GLY A 71 11.52 -5.80 9.48
C GLY A 71 10.74 -5.78 10.79
N VAL A 72 10.90 -4.71 11.56
CA VAL A 72 10.31 -4.57 12.91
C VAL A 72 8.78 -4.47 12.92
N GLY A 73 8.15 -4.15 11.78
CA GLY A 73 6.69 -4.05 11.65
C GLY A 73 5.98 -5.40 11.54
N GLY A 74 6.73 -6.48 11.28
CA GLY A 74 6.15 -7.79 10.98
C GLY A 74 5.41 -7.79 9.63
N SER A 75 4.33 -8.56 9.54
CA SER A 75 3.54 -8.62 8.32
C SER A 75 2.54 -7.47 8.23
N ILE A 76 2.35 -6.96 7.02
CA ILE A 76 1.28 -6.02 6.69
C ILE A 76 0.29 -6.72 5.77
N VAL A 77 -0.98 -6.68 6.14
CA VAL A 77 -2.06 -7.22 5.31
C VAL A 77 -3.04 -6.12 4.98
N VAL A 78 -3.35 -5.99 3.70
CA VAL A 78 -4.35 -5.05 3.20
C VAL A 78 -5.33 -5.81 2.30
N ALA A 79 -6.59 -5.51 2.40
CA ALA A 79 -7.63 -6.06 1.55
C ALA A 79 -8.63 -4.98 1.15
N GLY A 80 -9.24 -5.15 -0.01
CA GLY A 80 -10.25 -4.23 -0.51
C GLY A 80 -11.06 -4.80 -1.67
N ASN A 81 -11.94 -3.97 -2.20
CA ASN A 81 -12.83 -4.31 -3.29
C ASN A 81 -12.89 -3.18 -4.34
N SER A 82 -13.64 -3.39 -5.40
CA SER A 82 -13.83 -2.41 -6.49
C SER A 82 -14.51 -1.10 -6.05
N LYS A 83 -15.19 -1.11 -4.89
CA LYS A 83 -15.80 0.08 -4.28
C LYS A 83 -14.84 0.88 -3.41
N LEU A 84 -13.56 0.45 -3.36
CA LEU A 84 -12.51 1.06 -2.55
C LEU A 84 -12.77 0.99 -1.03
N GLU A 85 -13.55 0.01 -0.59
CA GLU A 85 -13.71 -0.31 0.82
C GLU A 85 -12.46 -1.04 1.31
N MET A 86 -11.53 -0.29 1.88
CA MET A 86 -10.21 -0.77 2.26
C MET A 86 -10.16 -1.19 3.72
N ARG A 87 -9.35 -2.21 4.02
CA ARG A 87 -8.99 -2.65 5.37
C ARG A 87 -7.53 -3.03 5.38
N GLY A 88 -6.88 -2.87 6.52
CA GLY A 88 -5.50 -3.27 6.67
C GLY A 88 -5.09 -3.40 8.12
N SER A 89 -4.04 -4.17 8.34
CA SER A 89 -3.41 -4.34 9.65
C SER A 89 -1.90 -4.53 9.49
N ILE A 90 -1.20 -4.28 10.56
CA ILE A 90 0.24 -4.53 10.71
C ILE A 90 0.43 -5.32 12.01
N ASP A 91 1.34 -6.29 12.02
CA ASP A 91 1.54 -7.17 13.19
C ASP A 91 2.00 -6.38 14.42
N GLU A 92 2.93 -5.42 14.20
CA GLU A 92 3.49 -4.60 15.27
C GLU A 92 3.06 -3.13 15.15
N PRO A 93 1.86 -2.78 15.61
CA PRO A 93 1.29 -1.43 15.41
C PRO A 93 2.03 -0.32 16.15
N GLN A 94 2.86 -0.67 17.13
CA GLN A 94 3.67 0.25 17.92
C GLN A 94 5.17 0.19 17.58
N CYS A 95 5.54 -0.44 16.44
CA CYS A 95 6.94 -0.54 16.05
C CYS A 95 7.56 0.83 15.81
N GLU A 96 8.81 0.99 16.19
CA GLU A 96 9.58 2.21 16.00
C GLU A 96 11.02 1.89 15.59
N LEU A 97 11.60 2.82 14.86
CA LEU A 97 13.02 2.84 14.49
C LEU A 97 13.53 4.28 14.58
N PRO A 98 14.82 4.49 14.79
CA PRO A 98 15.42 5.81 14.63
C PRO A 98 15.11 6.41 13.27
N LEU A 99 14.94 7.72 13.21
CA LEU A 99 14.79 8.40 11.93
C LEU A 99 16.03 8.18 11.05
N LYS A 100 15.82 8.15 9.76
CA LYS A 100 16.92 8.15 8.79
C LYS A 100 17.75 9.45 8.92
N PRO A 101 18.99 9.47 8.41
CA PRO A 101 19.83 10.69 8.47
C PRO A 101 19.19 11.93 7.82
N ASP A 102 18.27 11.73 6.89
CA ASP A 102 17.49 12.81 6.25
C ASP A 102 16.23 13.22 7.04
N GLY A 103 16.05 12.70 8.25
CA GLY A 103 14.93 13.00 9.14
C GLY A 103 13.61 12.28 8.81
N LYS A 104 13.63 11.35 7.85
CA LYS A 104 12.42 10.60 7.47
C LYS A 104 12.26 9.31 8.28
N LEU A 105 11.01 8.84 8.39
CA LEU A 105 10.68 7.54 8.94
C LEU A 105 11.32 6.42 8.10
N ASP A 106 11.91 5.42 8.77
CA ASP A 106 12.55 4.28 8.11
C ASP A 106 11.52 3.18 7.78
N VAL A 107 10.69 3.45 6.79
CA VAL A 107 9.68 2.49 6.33
C VAL A 107 10.34 1.23 5.75
N GLY A 108 11.49 1.39 5.08
CA GLY A 108 12.28 0.25 4.59
C GLY A 108 12.69 -0.70 5.70
N GLY A 109 13.17 -0.19 6.83
CA GLY A 109 13.50 -0.98 8.01
C GLY A 109 12.27 -1.54 8.74
N CYS A 110 11.13 -0.85 8.66
CA CYS A 110 9.87 -1.34 9.21
C CYS A 110 9.39 -2.61 8.48
N VAL A 111 9.42 -2.60 7.16
CA VAL A 111 8.98 -3.72 6.32
C VAL A 111 10.06 -4.78 6.18
N GLY A 112 11.29 -4.38 5.93
CA GLY A 112 12.41 -5.29 5.70
C GLY A 112 12.33 -6.00 4.35
N LYS A 113 13.13 -7.06 4.21
CA LYS A 113 13.17 -7.91 3.02
C LYS A 113 12.25 -9.12 3.21
N GLY A 114 11.69 -9.61 2.12
CA GLY A 114 10.78 -10.75 2.20
C GLY A 114 10.00 -10.99 0.93
N ARG A 115 8.70 -11.21 1.07
CA ARG A 115 7.79 -11.51 -0.04
C ARG A 115 6.52 -10.69 0.04
N MET A 116 6.14 -10.12 -1.09
CA MET A 116 4.81 -9.58 -1.34
C MET A 116 3.98 -10.62 -2.09
N THR A 117 2.76 -10.85 -1.61
CA THR A 117 1.78 -11.74 -2.26
C THR A 117 0.50 -10.96 -2.49
N VAL A 118 -0.03 -11.03 -3.69
CA VAL A 118 -1.31 -10.43 -4.09
C VAL A 118 -2.26 -11.53 -4.51
N VAL A 119 -3.44 -11.56 -3.91
CA VAL A 119 -4.50 -12.50 -4.25
C VAL A 119 -5.70 -11.71 -4.78
N LYS A 120 -6.15 -12.04 -5.99
CA LYS A 120 -7.34 -11.44 -6.61
C LYS A 120 -8.42 -12.52 -6.75
N ASN A 121 -9.54 -12.34 -6.06
CA ASN A 121 -10.73 -13.15 -6.25
C ASN A 121 -11.65 -12.42 -7.23
N MET A 122 -11.77 -12.96 -8.43
CA MET A 122 -12.52 -12.39 -9.55
C MET A 122 -13.67 -13.29 -9.98
N GLY A 123 -14.23 -14.08 -9.05
CA GLY A 123 -15.32 -15.03 -9.35
C GLY A 123 -14.92 -16.26 -10.14
N LEU A 124 -13.62 -16.49 -10.35
CA LEU A 124 -13.11 -17.70 -10.99
C LEU A 124 -13.06 -18.86 -9.99
N LYS A 125 -12.96 -20.11 -10.51
CA LYS A 125 -12.88 -21.32 -9.68
C LYS A 125 -11.74 -21.27 -8.67
N GLU A 126 -10.61 -20.65 -9.06
CA GLU A 126 -9.46 -20.41 -8.21
C GLU A 126 -9.07 -18.92 -8.26
N PRO A 127 -8.69 -18.30 -7.15
CA PRO A 127 -8.20 -16.92 -7.16
C PRO A 127 -6.86 -16.82 -7.88
N TYR A 128 -6.64 -15.71 -8.56
CA TYR A 128 -5.33 -15.38 -9.11
C TYR A 128 -4.39 -15.02 -7.96
N THR A 129 -3.19 -15.61 -7.96
CA THR A 129 -2.15 -15.30 -6.98
C THR A 129 -0.87 -14.90 -7.69
N GLY A 130 -0.41 -13.69 -7.44
CA GLY A 130 0.89 -13.18 -7.88
C GLY A 130 1.80 -12.91 -6.69
N SER A 131 3.10 -13.02 -6.88
CA SER A 131 4.06 -12.69 -5.83
C SER A 131 5.38 -12.18 -6.38
N CYS A 132 6.07 -11.35 -5.59
CA CYS A 132 7.44 -10.93 -5.86
C CYS A 132 8.23 -10.78 -4.54
N ARG A 133 9.54 -10.61 -4.66
CA ARG A 133 10.39 -10.27 -3.51
C ARG A 133 10.19 -8.81 -3.12
N ILE A 134 10.22 -8.55 -1.82
CA ILE A 134 10.39 -7.21 -1.25
C ILE A 134 11.89 -6.94 -1.23
N GLU A 135 12.32 -5.94 -1.97
CA GLU A 135 13.74 -5.59 -2.10
C GLU A 135 14.09 -4.30 -1.32
N SER A 136 13.24 -3.27 -1.44
CA SER A 136 13.48 -1.99 -0.79
C SER A 136 12.77 -1.87 0.56
N GLY A 137 11.59 -2.46 0.71
CA GLY A 137 10.70 -2.24 1.83
C GLY A 137 10.06 -0.84 1.85
N GLU A 138 10.43 0.04 0.92
CA GLU A 138 9.84 1.39 0.77
C GLU A 138 8.44 1.35 0.16
N ILE A 139 7.97 0.17 -0.20
CA ILE A 139 6.62 -0.17 -0.67
C ILE A 139 6.39 0.28 -2.13
N ALA A 140 6.57 1.56 -2.47
CA ALA A 140 6.32 2.05 -3.83
C ALA A 140 7.14 1.32 -4.90
N GLU A 141 8.43 1.14 -4.68
CA GLU A 141 9.33 0.43 -5.58
C GLU A 141 8.98 -1.06 -5.67
N ASP A 142 8.62 -1.68 -4.55
CA ASP A 142 8.25 -3.09 -4.50
C ASP A 142 6.95 -3.35 -5.27
N PHE A 143 5.97 -2.44 -5.19
CA PHE A 143 4.75 -2.50 -6.01
C PHE A 143 5.04 -2.26 -7.50
N ALA A 144 5.91 -1.31 -7.85
CA ALA A 144 6.31 -1.10 -9.23
C ALA A 144 6.98 -2.36 -9.82
N ARG A 145 7.81 -3.04 -9.04
CA ARG A 145 8.39 -4.35 -9.42
C ARG A 145 7.33 -5.42 -9.59
N TYR A 146 6.37 -5.52 -8.66
CA TYR A 146 5.26 -6.46 -8.78
C TYR A 146 4.51 -6.27 -10.11
N TYR A 147 4.17 -5.03 -10.46
CA TYR A 147 3.50 -4.73 -11.72
C TYR A 147 4.33 -5.14 -12.93
N THR A 148 5.62 -4.87 -12.91
CA THR A 148 6.51 -5.22 -14.02
C THR A 148 6.64 -6.74 -14.21
N PHE A 149 6.85 -7.48 -13.12
CA PHE A 149 7.17 -8.92 -13.21
C PHE A 149 5.95 -9.84 -13.14
N SER A 150 4.94 -9.49 -12.36
CA SER A 150 3.75 -10.34 -12.15
C SER A 150 2.58 -9.93 -13.04
N GLU A 151 2.34 -8.62 -13.21
CA GLU A 151 1.26 -8.11 -14.06
C GLU A 151 1.72 -7.82 -15.49
N GLN A 152 3.04 -7.87 -15.75
CA GLN A 152 3.65 -7.55 -17.05
C GLN A 152 3.26 -6.15 -17.57
N GLN A 153 3.04 -5.23 -16.65
CA GLN A 153 2.64 -3.85 -16.92
C GLN A 153 3.66 -2.89 -16.30
N PRO A 154 4.54 -2.27 -17.08
CA PRO A 154 5.48 -1.28 -16.55
C PRO A 154 4.74 -0.15 -15.84
N THR A 155 5.06 0.06 -14.59
CA THR A 155 4.36 1.03 -13.72
C THR A 155 5.37 1.82 -12.90
N GLY A 156 5.26 3.15 -12.92
CA GLY A 156 5.92 4.03 -11.97
C GLY A 156 4.97 4.33 -10.81
N MET A 157 5.44 4.24 -9.58
CA MET A 157 4.65 4.51 -8.38
C MET A 157 5.44 5.40 -7.42
N ALA A 158 4.76 6.39 -6.85
CA ALA A 158 5.26 7.19 -5.74
C ALA A 158 4.22 7.18 -4.62
N LEU A 159 4.64 6.94 -3.39
CA LEU A 159 3.78 6.88 -2.21
C LEU A 159 4.36 7.79 -1.13
N GLY A 160 3.51 8.56 -0.48
CA GLY A 160 3.88 9.41 0.64
C GLY A 160 2.83 9.33 1.74
N VAL A 161 3.28 9.26 2.99
CA VAL A 161 2.44 9.44 4.18
C VAL A 161 3.22 10.35 5.11
N LYS A 162 2.68 11.53 5.37
CA LYS A 162 3.29 12.52 6.26
C LYS A 162 2.55 12.53 7.58
N ILE A 163 3.26 12.20 8.65
CA ILE A 163 2.74 12.22 10.02
C ILE A 163 3.14 13.53 10.67
N GLY A 164 2.18 14.23 11.27
CA GLY A 164 2.38 15.46 12.01
C GLY A 164 2.90 15.24 13.44
N VAL A 165 3.18 16.32 14.14
CA VAL A 165 3.69 16.29 15.52
C VAL A 165 2.67 15.76 16.53
N ASP A 166 1.41 15.74 16.18
CA ASP A 166 0.28 15.18 16.95
C ASP A 166 -0.01 13.70 16.60
N TYR A 167 0.91 13.08 15.86
CA TYR A 167 0.81 11.69 15.36
C TYR A 167 -0.36 11.41 14.40
N ASN A 168 -1.03 12.45 13.92
CA ASN A 168 -2.02 12.30 12.85
C ASN A 168 -1.37 12.41 11.47
N CYS A 169 -1.99 11.77 10.48
CA CYS A 169 -1.61 11.96 9.08
C CYS A 169 -2.06 13.35 8.63
N VAL A 170 -1.14 14.12 8.06
CA VAL A 170 -1.39 15.46 7.51
C VAL A 170 -1.32 15.49 5.98
N GLY A 171 -1.05 14.36 5.36
CA GLY A 171 -1.07 14.15 3.91
C GLY A 171 -0.67 12.73 3.55
N ALA A 172 -1.45 12.11 2.69
CA ALA A 172 -1.22 10.75 2.22
C ALA A 172 -1.81 10.54 0.80
#